data_deaa5981f9f98590494becd0d1db6d37
#
_entry.id   deaa5981f9f98590494becd0d1db6d37
#
_cell.length_a   1.000
_cell.length_b   1.000
_cell.length_c   1.000
_cell.angle_alpha   90.00
_cell.angle_beta   90.00
_cell.angle_gamma   90.00
#
_symmetry.space_group_name_H-M   'P 1'
#
loop_
_entity.id
_entity.type
_entity.pdbx_description
1 polymer ?
#
loop_
_entity_poly.entity_id
_entity_poly.type
_entity_poly.pdbx_seq_one_letter_code
_entity_poly.pdbx_strand_id
1 'polypeptide(L)'
;MRFQDMPYERIDFAKVQEEMGELIRELDAAKSGEEQFEVHKKYYALTDRVMTLMTIANIRFDIDTSDKFYEEEHKYYDEQGPVFSNLVLAYQKKLYESPYRAYLEEKIGPVAFKNMELAQKSMSEALIPLMQEENSLTMEYDKLIAGAVSY
;
A
#
# COMPACT_ATOMS: atom_id res chain seq x y z
N MET A 1 -11.41 13.95 -20.25
CA MET A 1 -9.94 14.23 -20.22
C MET A 1 -9.21 13.04 -20.80
N ARG A 2 -8.30 13.29 -21.73
CA ARG A 2 -7.48 12.23 -22.29
C ARG A 2 -6.42 11.79 -21.29
N PHE A 3 -6.02 10.53 -21.34
CA PHE A 3 -4.95 10.04 -20.49
C PHE A 3 -3.66 10.88 -20.60
N GLN A 4 -3.34 11.31 -21.82
CA GLN A 4 -2.18 12.14 -22.11
C GLN A 4 -2.20 13.50 -21.41
N ASP A 5 -3.40 14.01 -21.14
CA ASP A 5 -3.63 15.31 -20.52
C ASP A 5 -3.81 15.23 -19.00
N MET A 6 -3.81 14.02 -18.44
CA MET A 6 -3.97 13.85 -16.99
C MET A 6 -2.75 14.41 -16.24
N PRO A 7 -2.96 15.25 -15.21
CA PRO A 7 -1.85 15.77 -14.45
C PRO A 7 -1.13 14.67 -13.71
N TYR A 8 0.19 14.73 -13.70
CA TYR A 8 1.02 13.81 -12.95
C TYR A 8 1.92 14.57 -12.00
N GLU A 9 2.00 14.08 -10.78
CA GLU A 9 2.89 14.58 -9.75
C GLU A 9 3.43 13.37 -8.99
N ARG A 10 4.73 13.38 -8.69
CA ARG A 10 5.34 12.31 -7.89
C ARG A 10 4.72 12.30 -6.50
N ILE A 11 4.33 11.11 -6.05
CA ILE A 11 3.77 10.93 -4.72
C ILE A 11 4.89 11.05 -3.69
N ASP A 12 4.65 11.87 -2.66
CA ASP A 12 5.53 11.95 -1.51
C ASP A 12 5.05 10.92 -0.48
N PHE A 13 5.72 9.77 -0.44
CA PHE A 13 5.33 8.68 0.46
C PHE A 13 5.57 9.00 1.94
N ALA A 14 6.44 9.97 2.25
CA ALA A 14 6.56 10.45 3.62
C ALA A 14 5.26 11.09 4.09
N LYS A 15 4.63 11.90 3.23
CA LYS A 15 3.30 12.48 3.51
C LYS A 15 2.22 11.42 3.55
N VAL A 16 2.26 10.44 2.65
CA VAL A 16 1.30 9.33 2.64
C VAL A 16 1.41 8.56 3.96
N GLN A 17 2.61 8.31 4.43
CA GLN A 17 2.83 7.62 5.69
C GLN A 17 2.25 8.41 6.87
N GLU A 18 2.44 9.73 6.90
CA GLU A 18 1.84 10.60 7.90
C GLU A 18 0.31 10.56 7.85
N GLU A 19 -0.25 10.73 6.66
CA GLU A 19 -1.71 10.72 6.45
C GLU A 19 -2.31 9.38 6.86
N MET A 20 -1.67 8.28 6.49
CA MET A 20 -2.13 6.94 6.86
C MET A 20 -2.05 6.74 8.38
N GLY A 21 -0.97 7.20 9.01
CA GLY A 21 -0.83 7.15 10.46
C GLY A 21 -1.92 7.93 11.18
N GLU A 22 -2.29 9.10 10.67
CA GLU A 22 -3.40 9.89 11.20
C GLU A 22 -4.73 9.17 11.04
N LEU A 23 -4.97 8.55 9.88
CA LEU A 23 -6.20 7.79 9.64
C LEU A 23 -6.32 6.61 10.60
N ILE A 24 -5.23 5.91 10.85
CA ILE A 24 -5.21 4.81 11.82
C ILE A 24 -5.52 5.31 13.23
N ARG A 25 -4.95 6.44 13.62
CA ARG A 25 -5.24 7.06 14.93
C ARG A 25 -6.69 7.50 15.03
N GLU A 26 -7.23 8.11 13.98
CA GLU A 26 -8.65 8.50 13.93
C GLU A 26 -9.55 7.28 14.02
N LEU A 27 -9.18 6.20 13.35
CA LEU A 27 -9.92 4.94 13.39
C LEU A 27 -9.96 4.37 14.81
N ASP A 28 -8.83 4.36 15.49
CA ASP A 28 -8.75 3.89 16.89
C ASP A 28 -9.52 4.81 17.84
N ALA A 29 -9.54 6.11 17.58
CA ALA A 29 -10.23 7.10 18.41
C ALA A 29 -11.73 7.18 18.14
N ALA A 30 -12.20 6.63 17.01
CA ALA A 30 -13.61 6.69 16.63
C ALA A 30 -14.47 5.93 17.65
N LYS A 31 -15.62 6.49 17.98
CA LYS A 31 -16.53 5.97 18.99
C LYS A 31 -17.78 5.33 18.42
N SER A 32 -17.89 5.24 17.11
CA SER A 32 -19.04 4.63 16.43
C SER A 32 -18.62 4.08 15.07
N GLY A 33 -19.44 3.20 14.52
CA GLY A 33 -19.25 2.69 13.18
C GLY A 33 -19.33 3.79 12.12
N GLU A 34 -20.20 4.78 12.34
CA GLU A 34 -20.33 5.93 11.45
C GLU A 34 -19.04 6.74 11.39
N GLU A 35 -18.43 7.00 12.53
CA GLU A 35 -17.15 7.72 12.60
C GLU A 35 -16.05 6.93 11.88
N GLN A 36 -15.99 5.62 12.06
CA GLN A 36 -15.02 4.78 11.36
C GLN A 36 -15.27 4.76 9.86
N PHE A 37 -16.52 4.77 9.45
CA PHE A 37 -16.86 4.83 8.02
C PHE A 37 -16.42 6.16 7.39
N GLU A 38 -16.54 7.27 8.11
CA GLU A 38 -16.03 8.56 7.63
C GLU A 38 -14.49 8.54 7.46
N VAL A 39 -13.79 7.91 8.38
CA VAL A 39 -12.33 7.70 8.25
C VAL A 39 -12.03 6.82 7.04
N HIS A 40 -12.83 5.78 6.81
CA HIS A 40 -12.64 4.90 5.67
C HIS A 40 -12.82 5.62 4.33
N LYS A 41 -13.72 6.59 4.25
CA LYS A 41 -13.88 7.42 3.05
C LYS A 41 -12.60 8.21 2.75
N LYS A 42 -11.97 8.75 3.78
CA LYS A 42 -10.69 9.46 3.65
C LYS A 42 -9.57 8.52 3.20
N TYR A 43 -9.53 7.33 3.78
CA TYR A 43 -8.60 6.28 3.39
C TYR A 43 -8.76 5.91 1.92
N TYR A 44 -10.00 5.73 1.49
CA TYR A 44 -10.30 5.37 0.10
C TYR A 44 -9.83 6.46 -0.86
N ALA A 45 -10.09 7.72 -0.53
CA ALA A 45 -9.64 8.85 -1.35
C ALA A 45 -8.12 8.92 -1.45
N LEU A 46 -7.41 8.66 -0.34
CA LEU A 46 -5.95 8.64 -0.31
C LEU A 46 -5.39 7.51 -1.18
N THR A 47 -5.89 6.29 -0.99
CA THR A 47 -5.40 5.14 -1.76
C THR A 47 -5.72 5.26 -3.24
N ASP A 48 -6.91 5.78 -3.58
CA ASP A 48 -7.30 6.00 -4.97
C ASP A 48 -6.35 6.99 -5.66
N ARG A 49 -6.00 8.09 -4.99
CA ARG A 49 -5.05 9.08 -5.51
C ARG A 49 -3.68 8.45 -5.73
N VAL A 50 -3.19 7.70 -4.75
CA VAL A 50 -1.88 7.04 -4.84
C VAL A 50 -1.87 6.05 -6.00
N MET A 51 -2.86 5.18 -6.09
CA MET A 51 -2.94 4.18 -7.14
C MET A 51 -3.07 4.81 -8.52
N THR A 52 -3.84 5.89 -8.65
CA THR A 52 -4.01 6.60 -9.91
C THR A 52 -2.68 7.17 -10.40
N LEU A 53 -1.94 7.86 -9.54
CA LEU A 53 -0.66 8.46 -9.92
C LEU A 53 0.39 7.41 -10.24
N MET A 54 0.44 6.33 -9.49
CA MET A 54 1.34 5.20 -9.78
C MET A 54 1.02 4.58 -11.14
N THR A 55 -0.26 4.41 -11.43
CA THR A 55 -0.71 3.84 -12.70
C THR A 55 -0.33 4.73 -13.87
N ILE A 56 -0.52 6.05 -13.75
CA ILE A 56 -0.14 7.02 -14.78
C ILE A 56 1.36 6.90 -15.07
N ALA A 57 2.20 6.89 -14.05
CA ALA A 57 3.63 6.80 -14.21
C ALA A 57 4.05 5.49 -14.91
N ASN A 58 3.47 4.38 -14.48
CA ASN A 58 3.79 3.08 -15.05
C ASN A 58 3.36 2.95 -16.51
N ILE A 59 2.16 3.43 -16.85
CA ILE A 59 1.68 3.38 -18.23
C ILE A 59 2.53 4.27 -19.13
N ARG A 60 2.88 5.47 -18.69
CA ARG A 60 3.73 6.38 -19.47
C ARG A 60 5.12 5.82 -19.69
N PHE A 61 5.67 5.12 -18.70
CA PHE A 61 6.93 4.40 -18.87
C PHE A 61 6.78 3.26 -19.89
N ASP A 62 5.69 2.48 -19.81
CA ASP A 62 5.44 1.36 -20.73
C ASP A 62 5.28 1.83 -22.16
N ILE A 63 4.69 3.01 -22.39
CA ILE A 63 4.52 3.59 -23.72
C ILE A 63 5.87 4.02 -24.30
N ASP A 64 6.75 4.58 -23.50
CA ASP A 64 8.07 5.04 -23.93
C ASP A 64 9.13 4.70 -22.87
N THR A 65 9.75 3.53 -23.03
CA THR A 65 10.77 3.05 -22.11
C THR A 65 12.08 3.83 -22.20
N SER A 66 12.21 4.69 -23.21
CA SER A 66 13.39 5.55 -23.34
C SER A 66 13.24 6.87 -22.57
N ASP A 67 12.06 7.16 -22.05
CA ASP A 67 11.81 8.38 -21.27
C ASP A 67 12.49 8.27 -19.90
N LYS A 68 13.55 9.05 -19.72
CA LYS A 68 14.35 9.03 -18.49
C LYS A 68 13.54 9.46 -17.26
N PHE A 69 12.62 10.40 -17.43
CA PHE A 69 11.79 10.89 -16.33
C PHE A 69 10.91 9.76 -15.80
N TYR A 70 10.17 9.07 -16.67
CA TYR A 70 9.28 7.98 -16.23
C TYR A 70 10.03 6.71 -15.85
N GLU A 71 11.24 6.51 -16.38
CA GLU A 71 12.12 5.45 -15.90
C GLU A 71 12.47 5.65 -14.41
N GLU A 72 12.84 6.87 -14.04
CA GLU A 72 13.14 7.22 -12.65
C GLU A 72 11.90 7.12 -11.76
N GLU A 73 10.74 7.54 -12.28
CA GLU A 73 9.47 7.42 -11.56
C GLU A 73 9.11 5.96 -11.33
N HIS A 74 9.30 5.11 -12.33
CA HIS A 74 9.04 3.68 -12.22
C HIS A 74 9.92 3.05 -11.12
N LYS A 75 11.20 3.36 -11.10
CA LYS A 75 12.12 2.88 -10.07
C LYS A 75 11.70 3.36 -8.67
N TYR A 76 11.31 4.61 -8.57
CA TYR A 76 10.84 5.20 -7.32
C TYR A 76 9.64 4.41 -6.76
N TYR A 77 8.67 4.11 -7.60
CA TYR A 77 7.49 3.36 -7.16
C TYR A 77 7.79 1.89 -6.89
N ASP A 78 8.76 1.30 -7.58
CA ASP A 78 9.20 -0.07 -7.25
C ASP A 78 9.81 -0.13 -5.86
N GLU A 79 10.54 0.90 -5.46
CA GLU A 79 11.14 0.98 -4.13
C GLU A 79 10.10 1.30 -3.04
N GLN A 80 9.15 2.19 -3.34
CA GLN A 80 8.16 2.66 -2.36
C GLN A 80 6.91 1.79 -2.28
N GLY A 81 6.65 0.97 -3.28
CA GLY A 81 5.49 0.10 -3.31
C GLY A 81 5.33 -0.78 -2.07
N PRO A 82 6.38 -1.50 -1.65
CA PRO A 82 6.30 -2.32 -0.43
C PRO A 82 5.98 -1.52 0.83
N VAL A 83 6.50 -0.31 0.95
CA VAL A 83 6.20 0.59 2.08
C VAL A 83 4.71 0.94 2.09
N PHE A 84 4.18 1.31 0.93
CA PHE A 84 2.76 1.62 0.80
C PHE A 84 1.88 0.40 1.09
N SER A 85 2.26 -0.78 0.59
CA SER A 85 1.53 -2.02 0.86
C SER A 85 1.47 -2.33 2.36
N ASN A 86 2.56 -2.11 3.08
CA ASN A 86 2.59 -2.30 4.52
C ASN A 86 1.66 -1.34 5.26
N LEU A 87 1.59 -0.08 4.80
CA LEU A 87 0.68 0.90 5.37
C LEU A 87 -0.78 0.51 5.16
N VAL A 88 -1.10 0.04 3.95
CA VAL A 88 -2.45 -0.44 3.61
C VAL A 88 -2.83 -1.63 4.49
N LEU A 89 -1.93 -2.59 4.65
CA LEU A 89 -2.17 -3.77 5.47
C LEU A 89 -2.38 -3.41 6.95
N ALA A 90 -1.60 -2.47 7.47
CA ALA A 90 -1.75 -1.99 8.84
C ALA A 90 -3.13 -1.36 9.07
N TYR A 91 -3.58 -0.52 8.13
CA TYR A 91 -4.90 0.08 8.18
C TYR A 91 -6.00 -0.97 8.11
N GLN A 92 -5.90 -1.90 7.16
CA GLN A 92 -6.90 -2.95 6.95
C GLN A 92 -7.01 -3.87 8.17
N LYS A 93 -5.90 -4.14 8.82
CA LYS A 93 -5.90 -4.93 10.06
C LYS A 93 -6.69 -4.23 11.15
N LYS A 94 -6.49 -2.94 11.33
CA LYS A 94 -7.24 -2.14 12.30
C LYS A 94 -8.73 -2.13 11.98
N LEU A 95 -9.07 -1.96 10.72
CA LEU A 95 -10.46 -1.96 10.27
C LEU A 95 -11.11 -3.33 10.48
N TYR A 96 -10.42 -4.40 10.15
CA TYR A 96 -10.90 -5.77 10.30
C TYR A 96 -11.15 -6.12 11.77
N GLU A 97 -10.28 -5.67 12.67
CA GLU A 97 -10.39 -5.93 14.11
C GLU A 97 -11.34 -4.95 14.81
N SER A 98 -12.00 -4.06 14.07
CA SER A 98 -12.89 -3.04 14.63
C SER A 98 -14.05 -3.64 15.40
N PRO A 99 -14.43 -3.08 16.57
CA PRO A 99 -15.66 -3.50 17.26
C PRO A 99 -16.92 -3.14 16.50
N TYR A 100 -16.84 -2.26 15.48
CA TYR A 100 -17.95 -1.85 14.65
C TYR A 100 -17.98 -2.56 13.31
N ARG A 101 -17.31 -3.70 13.22
CA ARG A 101 -17.17 -4.47 11.99
C ARG A 101 -18.49 -4.77 11.29
N ALA A 102 -19.52 -5.16 12.05
CA ALA A 102 -20.84 -5.46 11.47
C ALA A 102 -21.43 -4.29 10.71
N TYR A 103 -21.34 -3.09 11.29
CA TYR A 103 -21.77 -1.85 10.63
C TYR A 103 -20.94 -1.57 9.38
N LEU A 104 -19.63 -1.72 9.49
CA LEU A 104 -18.70 -1.47 8.38
C LEU A 104 -18.91 -2.46 7.23
N GLU A 105 -19.18 -3.74 7.53
CA GLU A 105 -19.48 -4.74 6.53
C GLU A 105 -20.74 -4.39 5.74
N GLU A 106 -21.75 -3.85 6.42
CA GLU A 106 -22.98 -3.41 5.77
C GLU A 106 -22.72 -2.24 4.81
N LYS A 107 -21.88 -1.28 5.21
CA LYS A 107 -21.60 -0.07 4.42
C LYS A 107 -20.59 -0.27 3.31
N ILE A 108 -19.53 -1.00 3.60
CA ILE A 108 -18.41 -1.22 2.64
C ILE A 108 -18.69 -2.43 1.77
N GLY A 109 -19.34 -3.46 2.33
CA GLY A 109 -19.63 -4.69 1.66
C GLY A 109 -18.87 -5.88 2.26
N PRO A 110 -19.52 -7.05 2.36
CA PRO A 110 -18.89 -8.24 2.96
C PRO A 110 -17.69 -8.76 2.15
N VAL A 111 -17.66 -8.54 0.84
CA VAL A 111 -16.58 -8.99 -0.03
C VAL A 111 -15.27 -8.30 0.34
N ALA A 112 -15.30 -7.00 0.65
CA ALA A 112 -14.11 -6.25 1.05
C ALA A 112 -13.51 -6.84 2.34
N PHE A 113 -14.34 -7.16 3.33
CA PHE A 113 -13.88 -7.77 4.58
C PHE A 113 -13.37 -9.18 4.39
N LYS A 114 -14.00 -9.94 3.50
CA LYS A 114 -13.52 -11.29 3.16
C LYS A 114 -12.14 -11.22 2.51
N ASN A 115 -11.92 -10.25 1.62
CA ASN A 115 -10.62 -10.04 0.99
C ASN A 115 -9.56 -9.60 2.01
N MET A 116 -9.93 -8.75 2.96
CA MET A 116 -9.04 -8.35 4.07
C MET A 116 -8.67 -9.56 4.93
N GLU A 117 -9.62 -10.42 5.25
CA GLU A 117 -9.40 -11.65 6.01
C GLU A 117 -8.40 -12.56 5.29
N LEU A 118 -8.62 -12.79 3.99
CA LEU A 118 -7.73 -13.63 3.19
C LEU A 118 -6.32 -13.04 3.10
N ALA A 119 -6.21 -11.73 2.94
CA ALA A 119 -4.92 -11.05 2.88
C ALA A 119 -4.15 -11.20 4.20
N GLN A 120 -4.82 -11.00 5.34
CA GLN A 120 -4.21 -11.13 6.65
C GLN A 120 -3.85 -12.57 6.97
N LYS A 121 -4.71 -13.51 6.60
CA LYS A 121 -4.46 -14.93 6.79
C LYS A 121 -3.23 -15.38 6.00
N SER A 122 -3.11 -14.94 4.76
CA SER A 122 -1.93 -15.20 3.93
C SER A 122 -0.66 -14.63 4.58
N MET A 123 -0.75 -13.41 5.10
CA MET A 123 0.37 -12.79 5.81
C MET A 123 0.75 -13.58 7.07
N SER A 124 -0.25 -13.97 7.87
CA SER A 124 -0.02 -14.65 9.15
C SER A 124 0.50 -16.07 8.98
N GLU A 125 -0.08 -16.82 8.04
CA GLU A 125 0.18 -18.25 7.90
C GLU A 125 1.32 -18.59 6.97
N ALA A 126 1.53 -17.77 5.93
CA ALA A 126 2.52 -18.07 4.90
C ALA A 126 3.60 -16.99 4.75
N LEU A 127 3.21 -15.71 4.79
CA LEU A 127 4.13 -14.62 4.47
C LEU A 127 5.04 -14.20 5.63
N ILE A 128 4.58 -14.26 6.87
CA ILE A 128 5.43 -13.85 7.99
C ILE A 128 6.66 -14.77 8.11
N PRO A 129 6.52 -16.11 8.13
CA PRO A 129 7.69 -16.96 8.11
C PRO A 129 8.56 -16.80 6.86
N LEU A 130 7.93 -16.65 5.69
CA LEU A 130 8.65 -16.45 4.44
C LEU A 130 9.37 -15.10 4.42
N MET A 131 8.76 -14.05 4.93
CA MET A 131 9.40 -12.74 5.02
C MET A 131 10.60 -12.76 5.95
N GLN A 132 10.53 -13.48 7.07
CA GLN A 132 11.65 -13.65 7.97
C GLN A 132 12.78 -14.42 7.29
N GLU A 133 12.44 -15.46 6.58
CA GLU A 133 13.41 -16.25 5.80
C GLU A 133 14.02 -15.42 4.67
N GLU A 134 13.20 -14.66 3.94
CA GLU A 134 13.68 -13.75 2.90
C GLU A 134 14.61 -12.68 3.46
N ASN A 135 14.31 -12.11 4.60
CA ASN A 135 15.18 -11.13 5.24
C ASN A 135 16.54 -11.74 5.57
N SER A 136 16.57 -12.95 6.09
CA SER A 136 17.83 -13.68 6.34
C SER A 136 18.57 -13.97 5.05
N LEU A 137 17.88 -14.45 4.04
CA LEU A 137 18.44 -14.72 2.73
C LEU A 137 18.95 -13.46 2.04
N THR A 138 18.21 -12.36 2.16
CA THR A 138 18.62 -11.07 1.61
C THR A 138 19.92 -10.60 2.27
N MET A 139 20.04 -10.73 3.58
CA MET A 139 21.26 -10.39 4.29
C MET A 139 22.45 -11.25 3.87
N GLU A 140 22.23 -12.54 3.70
CA GLU A 140 23.25 -13.46 3.19
C GLU A 140 23.63 -13.16 1.75
N TYR A 141 22.63 -12.84 0.93
CA TYR A 141 22.82 -12.48 -0.46
C TYR A 141 23.64 -11.20 -0.58
N ASP A 142 23.28 -10.18 0.21
CA ASP A 142 24.03 -8.92 0.24
C ASP A 142 25.48 -9.13 0.67
N LYS A 143 25.72 -9.99 1.64
CA LYS A 143 27.07 -10.36 2.08
C LYS A 143 27.84 -11.07 0.98
N LEU A 144 27.19 -11.97 0.26
CA LEU A 144 27.81 -12.70 -0.86
C LEU A 144 28.15 -11.75 -2.00
N ILE A 145 27.27 -10.81 -2.34
CA ILE A 145 27.54 -9.81 -3.36
C ILE A 145 28.70 -8.91 -2.93
N ALA A 146 28.69 -8.44 -1.70
CA ALA A 146 29.74 -7.58 -1.17
C ALA A 146 31.09 -8.31 -1.07
N GLY A 147 31.07 -9.63 -0.79
CA GLY A 147 32.29 -10.40 -0.61
C GLY A 147 32.84 -11.03 -1.88
N ALA A 148 31.99 -11.51 -2.77
CA ALA A 148 32.42 -12.31 -3.92
C ALA A 148 32.15 -11.67 -5.27
N VAL A 149 31.16 -10.83 -5.38
CA VAL A 149 30.75 -10.14 -6.61
C VAL A 149 30.50 -11.09 -7.79
N SER A 150 30.38 -12.34 -7.53
CA SER A 150 30.24 -13.37 -8.57
C SER A 150 28.84 -13.90 -8.60
N TYR A 151 28.06 -13.24 -9.32
CA TYR A 151 26.73 -13.70 -9.61
C TYR A 151 26.41 -13.53 -11.06
#